data_0200a19237c5011f5e1c82b47b191a55
#
_entry.id   0200a19237c5011f5e1c82b47b191a55
#
_cell.length_a   1.000
_cell.length_b   1.000
_cell.length_c   1.000
_cell.angle_alpha   90.00
_cell.angle_beta   90.00
_cell.angle_gamma   90.00
#
_symmetry.space_group_name_H-M   'P 1'
#
loop_
_entity.id
_entity.type
_entity.pdbx_description
1 polymer ?
#
loop_
_entity_poly.entity_id
_entity_poly.type
_entity_poly.pdbx_seq_one_letter_code
_entity_poly.pdbx_strand_id
1 'polypeptide(L)'
;MAKLDIRTKSCLVTGAAGGIGGATAAVLGRERARLVLTDLDQRALDARADALRAAGAEVLVARAVDLTDAAAVSRFADEVHAAHGPMDVVLNIAGISVWGTIDRLTEDHWRRLLDVNLMGPVHVLSSFLPPMIEARRGGHVVNVASAAAIFGLPWHAAYSASKFGLRGVSEVLRFDLRRHRIGVSLVCPGAVATPLVEGLEVAGVDRAAPSIRKVEQQFLRHAVTPEVAAEAIVRGLRRRRYWVYTSRDIRLGHLAQRWFPWGYSLAMRLLNRQLTGAAAKAGVR
;
A
#
# COMPACT_ATOMS: atom_id res chain seq x y z
N MET A 1 -10.38 1.15 -21.93
CA MET A 1 -9.17 1.98 -22.23
C MET A 1 -8.07 1.06 -22.75
N ALA A 2 -7.22 1.54 -23.69
CA ALA A 2 -6.03 0.81 -24.15
C ALA A 2 -5.06 0.55 -22.97
N LYS A 3 -4.16 -0.42 -23.14
CA LYS A 3 -3.08 -0.68 -22.16
C LYS A 3 -2.23 0.58 -21.99
N LEU A 4 -1.80 0.87 -20.75
CA LEU A 4 -0.88 1.96 -20.47
C LEU A 4 0.54 1.51 -20.81
N ASP A 5 1.20 2.21 -21.71
CA ASP A 5 2.66 2.10 -21.89
C ASP A 5 3.32 2.96 -20.83
N ILE A 6 4.19 2.35 -20.02
CA ILE A 6 4.89 3.03 -18.92
C ILE A 6 6.33 3.41 -19.26
N ARG A 7 6.82 3.04 -20.45
CA ARG A 7 8.14 3.45 -20.91
C ARG A 7 8.23 4.97 -20.99
N THR A 8 9.28 5.53 -20.47
CA THR A 8 9.55 6.98 -20.36
C THR A 8 8.52 7.77 -19.54
N LYS A 9 7.56 7.10 -18.89
CA LYS A 9 6.57 7.73 -18.01
C LYS A 9 7.17 8.10 -16.68
N SER A 10 6.88 9.31 -16.20
CA SER A 10 7.29 9.76 -14.87
C SER A 10 6.38 9.15 -13.80
N CYS A 11 6.96 8.33 -12.92
CA CYS A 11 6.26 7.56 -11.92
C CYS A 11 6.71 7.97 -10.50
N LEU A 12 5.82 8.50 -9.69
CA LEU A 12 6.04 8.71 -8.26
C LEU A 12 5.75 7.41 -7.50
N VAL A 13 6.66 6.98 -6.66
CA VAL A 13 6.52 5.81 -5.78
C VAL A 13 6.75 6.24 -4.34
N THR A 14 5.74 6.14 -3.50
CA THR A 14 5.86 6.33 -2.04
C THR A 14 6.18 5.01 -1.34
N GLY A 15 6.88 5.03 -0.21
CA GLY A 15 7.34 3.83 0.47
C GLY A 15 8.41 3.08 -0.33
N ALA A 16 9.24 3.81 -1.09
CA ALA A 16 10.16 3.25 -2.07
C ALA A 16 11.36 2.51 -1.44
N ALA A 17 11.70 2.80 -0.19
CA ALA A 17 12.71 2.04 0.57
C ALA A 17 12.16 0.69 1.07
N GLY A 18 10.82 0.58 1.25
CA GLY A 18 10.16 -0.60 1.76
C GLY A 18 10.08 -1.77 0.75
N GLY A 19 9.58 -2.93 1.23
CA GLY A 19 9.55 -4.17 0.43
C GLY A 19 8.75 -4.04 -0.86
N ILE A 20 7.45 -3.74 -0.78
CA ILE A 20 6.58 -3.63 -1.96
C ILE A 20 6.96 -2.43 -2.82
N GLY A 21 7.23 -1.25 -2.19
CA GLY A 21 7.57 -0.02 -2.90
C GLY A 21 8.88 -0.17 -3.67
N GLY A 22 9.94 -0.67 -3.02
CA GLY A 22 11.24 -0.90 -3.65
C GLY A 22 11.18 -1.93 -4.77
N ALA A 23 10.46 -3.04 -4.58
CA ALA A 23 10.26 -4.03 -5.63
C ALA A 23 9.44 -3.45 -6.80
N THR A 24 8.42 -2.61 -6.51
CA THR A 24 7.62 -1.94 -7.56
C THR A 24 8.47 -0.95 -8.35
N ALA A 25 9.31 -0.15 -7.67
CA ALA A 25 10.26 0.75 -8.33
C ALA A 25 11.23 -0.02 -9.23
N ALA A 26 11.73 -1.19 -8.79
CA ALA A 26 12.59 -2.03 -9.61
C ALA A 26 11.89 -2.55 -10.87
N VAL A 27 10.63 -3.00 -10.76
CA VAL A 27 9.84 -3.43 -11.95
C VAL A 27 9.63 -2.27 -12.90
N LEU A 28 9.25 -1.09 -12.40
CA LEU A 28 9.05 0.12 -13.22
C LEU A 28 10.35 0.55 -13.92
N GLY A 29 11.49 0.51 -13.21
CA GLY A 29 12.81 0.84 -13.78
C GLY A 29 13.20 -0.11 -14.91
N ARG A 30 13.00 -1.43 -14.75
CA ARG A 30 13.22 -2.42 -15.84
C ARG A 30 12.33 -2.16 -17.06
N GLU A 31 11.14 -1.64 -16.86
CA GLU A 31 10.22 -1.22 -17.93
C GLU A 31 10.56 0.19 -18.48
N ARG A 32 11.71 0.77 -18.08
CA ARG A 32 12.21 2.09 -18.51
C ARG A 32 11.29 3.25 -18.13
N ALA A 33 10.60 3.18 -17.01
CA ALA A 33 9.95 4.33 -16.40
C ALA A 33 10.98 5.26 -15.75
N ARG A 34 10.64 6.55 -15.65
CA ARG A 34 11.42 7.56 -14.93
C ARG A 34 10.88 7.68 -13.52
N LEU A 35 11.72 7.53 -12.50
CA LEU A 35 11.31 7.31 -11.14
C LEU A 35 11.50 8.55 -10.25
N VAL A 36 10.45 8.96 -9.56
CA VAL A 36 10.49 9.86 -8.41
C VAL A 36 10.19 9.00 -7.18
N LEU A 37 11.11 8.91 -6.25
CA LEU A 37 11.05 8.02 -5.10
C LEU A 37 10.96 8.82 -3.81
N THR A 38 10.07 8.41 -2.90
CA THR A 38 10.01 8.96 -1.55
C THR A 38 9.73 7.89 -0.51
N ASP A 39 10.29 8.10 0.67
CA ASP A 39 10.10 7.29 1.88
C ASP A 39 10.30 8.20 3.11
N LEU A 40 10.21 7.68 4.31
CA LEU A 40 10.51 8.40 5.54
C LEU A 40 12.02 8.38 5.86
N ASP A 41 12.71 7.27 5.57
CA ASP A 41 14.13 7.07 5.85
C ASP A 41 14.99 7.40 4.63
N GLN A 42 15.68 8.55 4.67
CA GLN A 42 16.55 9.01 3.58
C GLN A 42 17.69 8.02 3.29
N ARG A 43 18.32 7.46 4.34
CA ARG A 43 19.46 6.55 4.17
C ARG A 43 19.05 5.26 3.45
N ALA A 44 17.94 4.67 3.85
CA ALA A 44 17.41 3.48 3.20
C ALA A 44 16.94 3.79 1.76
N LEU A 45 16.38 4.98 1.53
CA LEU A 45 15.96 5.45 0.22
C LEU A 45 17.14 5.67 -0.73
N ASP A 46 18.24 6.27 -0.25
CA ASP A 46 19.46 6.48 -1.04
C ASP A 46 20.06 5.16 -1.47
N ALA A 47 20.22 4.21 -0.56
CA ALA A 47 20.71 2.87 -0.89
C ALA A 47 19.83 2.17 -1.93
N ARG A 48 18.50 2.36 -1.86
CA ARG A 48 17.56 1.83 -2.85
C ARG A 48 17.74 2.53 -4.21
N ALA A 49 17.83 3.84 -4.23
CA ALA A 49 18.00 4.63 -5.44
C ALA A 49 19.30 4.27 -6.16
N ASP A 50 20.39 4.09 -5.42
CA ASP A 50 21.68 3.71 -5.98
C ASP A 50 21.65 2.28 -6.57
N ALA A 51 21.01 1.34 -5.89
CA ALA A 51 20.80 0.00 -6.44
C ALA A 51 19.97 0.01 -7.74
N LEU A 52 18.94 0.87 -7.81
CA LEU A 52 18.11 1.04 -9.00
C LEU A 52 18.91 1.67 -10.15
N ARG A 53 19.71 2.71 -9.88
CA ARG A 53 20.61 3.34 -10.88
C ARG A 53 21.66 2.35 -11.40
N ALA A 54 22.27 1.58 -10.51
CA ALA A 54 23.22 0.53 -10.88
C ALA A 54 22.59 -0.56 -11.77
N ALA A 55 21.28 -0.81 -11.60
CA ALA A 55 20.49 -1.70 -12.46
C ALA A 55 19.99 -1.03 -13.76
N GLY A 56 20.40 0.21 -14.04
CA GLY A 56 20.06 0.95 -15.27
C GLY A 56 18.73 1.69 -15.23
N ALA A 57 18.09 1.86 -14.06
CA ALA A 57 16.88 2.63 -13.93
C ALA A 57 17.17 4.15 -13.89
N GLU A 58 16.32 4.94 -14.53
CA GLU A 58 16.35 6.40 -14.44
C GLU A 58 15.65 6.88 -13.17
N VAL A 59 16.43 7.26 -12.14
CA VAL A 59 15.91 7.82 -10.89
C VAL A 59 16.11 9.33 -10.90
N LEU A 60 15.03 10.07 -11.12
CA LEU A 60 14.98 11.54 -11.20
C LEU A 60 15.21 12.18 -9.84
N VAL A 61 14.49 11.70 -8.83
CA VAL A 61 14.51 12.21 -7.46
C VAL A 61 14.43 11.03 -6.48
N ALA A 62 15.20 11.10 -5.41
CA ALA A 62 15.06 10.27 -4.21
C ALA A 62 15.14 11.18 -2.99
N ARG A 63 14.01 11.43 -2.33
CA ARG A 63 13.91 12.37 -1.20
C ARG A 63 13.00 11.82 -0.12
N ALA A 64 13.46 11.89 1.13
CA ALA A 64 12.65 11.57 2.28
C ALA A 64 11.59 12.66 2.53
N VAL A 65 10.35 12.21 2.71
CA VAL A 65 9.21 13.07 3.02
C VAL A 65 8.30 12.34 3.99
N ASP A 66 7.97 12.99 5.09
CA ASP A 66 6.89 12.53 5.96
C ASP A 66 5.54 12.82 5.30
N LEU A 67 4.85 11.76 4.89
CA LEU A 67 3.56 11.89 4.20
C LEU A 67 2.44 12.36 5.14
N THR A 68 2.66 12.36 6.45
CA THR A 68 1.68 12.89 7.43
C THR A 68 1.72 14.42 7.50
N ASP A 69 2.84 15.05 7.08
CA ASP A 69 2.97 16.49 6.93
C ASP A 69 2.53 16.95 5.52
N ALA A 70 1.31 17.45 5.43
CA ALA A 70 0.74 17.95 4.17
C ALA A 70 1.58 19.05 3.53
N ALA A 71 2.19 19.95 4.34
CA ALA A 71 3.02 21.03 3.84
C ALA A 71 4.36 20.51 3.27
N ALA A 72 4.96 19.51 3.90
CA ALA A 72 6.15 18.85 3.37
C ALA A 72 5.87 18.16 2.04
N VAL A 73 4.72 17.45 1.92
CA VAL A 73 4.29 16.81 0.67
C VAL A 73 4.05 17.85 -0.43
N SER A 74 3.41 19.00 -0.11
CA SER A 74 3.18 20.05 -1.09
C SER A 74 4.51 20.65 -1.59
N ARG A 75 5.44 21.00 -0.70
CA ARG A 75 6.77 21.50 -1.10
C ARG A 75 7.52 20.51 -1.98
N PHE A 76 7.49 19.23 -1.62
CA PHE A 76 8.10 18.18 -2.42
C PHE A 76 7.47 18.08 -3.81
N ALA A 77 6.14 18.17 -3.92
CA ALA A 77 5.44 18.15 -5.19
C ALA A 77 5.80 19.36 -6.06
N ASP A 78 5.87 20.57 -5.48
CA ASP A 78 6.23 21.78 -6.19
C ASP A 78 7.65 21.68 -6.79
N GLU A 79 8.62 21.19 -6.01
CA GLU A 79 9.98 20.97 -6.51
C GLU A 79 10.05 19.93 -7.63
N VAL A 80 9.32 18.80 -7.49
CA VAL A 80 9.24 17.76 -8.51
C VAL A 80 8.60 18.31 -9.79
N HIS A 81 7.52 19.07 -9.67
CA HIS A 81 6.82 19.64 -10.82
C HIS A 81 7.63 20.71 -11.53
N ALA A 82 8.37 21.54 -10.78
CA ALA A 82 9.25 22.56 -11.35
C ALA A 82 10.40 21.94 -12.17
N ALA A 83 10.98 20.84 -11.69
CA ALA A 83 12.13 20.20 -12.33
C ALA A 83 11.75 19.21 -13.44
N HIS A 84 10.63 18.50 -13.30
CA HIS A 84 10.30 17.33 -14.13
C HIS A 84 8.90 17.38 -14.74
N GLY A 85 8.11 18.40 -14.41
CA GLY A 85 6.73 18.54 -14.84
C GLY A 85 5.78 17.55 -14.14
N PRO A 86 4.50 17.51 -14.54
CA PRO A 86 3.49 16.64 -13.96
C PRO A 86 3.83 15.16 -14.10
N MET A 87 3.53 14.38 -13.06
CA MET A 87 3.68 12.92 -13.11
C MET A 87 2.66 12.31 -14.08
N ASP A 88 3.04 11.17 -14.68
CA ASP A 88 2.12 10.34 -15.46
C ASP A 88 1.45 9.27 -14.58
N VAL A 89 2.17 8.80 -13.54
CA VAL A 89 1.68 7.76 -12.62
C VAL A 89 2.04 8.13 -11.19
N VAL A 90 1.07 7.99 -10.29
CA VAL A 90 1.26 8.15 -8.84
C VAL A 90 0.95 6.83 -8.15
N LEU A 91 1.93 6.27 -7.41
CA LEU A 91 1.77 5.03 -6.68
C LEU A 91 1.91 5.30 -5.17
N ASN A 92 0.80 5.30 -4.47
CA ASN A 92 0.70 5.35 -3.01
C ASN A 92 0.90 3.94 -2.46
N ILE A 93 2.14 3.62 -2.05
CA ILE A 93 2.52 2.30 -1.52
C ILE A 93 2.89 2.36 -0.05
N ALA A 94 3.37 3.51 0.44
CA ALA A 94 3.71 3.72 1.84
C ALA A 94 2.58 3.31 2.79
N GLY A 95 2.92 2.73 3.91
CA GLY A 95 1.94 2.36 4.93
C GLY A 95 2.55 1.61 6.09
N ILE A 96 1.84 1.63 7.21
CA ILE A 96 2.17 0.93 8.45
C ILE A 96 1.04 0.00 8.86
N SER A 97 1.31 -0.91 9.79
CA SER A 97 0.30 -1.82 10.34
C SER A 97 0.49 -1.96 11.85
N VAL A 98 -0.62 -1.90 12.58
CA VAL A 98 -0.71 -2.24 14.00
C VAL A 98 -1.94 -3.13 14.17
N TRP A 99 -1.79 -4.25 14.88
CA TRP A 99 -2.88 -5.16 15.18
C TRP A 99 -3.21 -5.11 16.68
N GLY A 100 -4.45 -5.35 17.02
CA GLY A 100 -4.90 -5.41 18.41
C GLY A 100 -6.40 -5.45 18.52
N THR A 101 -6.88 -5.91 19.67
CA THR A 101 -8.29 -5.81 20.03
C THR A 101 -8.65 -4.37 20.36
N ILE A 102 -9.94 -4.03 20.30
CA ILE A 102 -10.41 -2.65 20.49
C ILE A 102 -10.04 -2.05 21.85
N ASP A 103 -9.97 -2.88 22.88
CA ASP A 103 -9.59 -2.50 24.24
C ASP A 103 -8.06 -2.31 24.44
N ARG A 104 -7.25 -2.77 23.46
CA ARG A 104 -5.78 -2.62 23.47
C ARG A 104 -5.27 -1.56 22.52
N LEU A 105 -6.05 -1.22 21.52
CA LEU A 105 -5.70 -0.15 20.58
C LEU A 105 -5.88 1.22 21.25
N THR A 106 -4.78 1.95 21.38
CA THR A 106 -4.78 3.33 21.91
C THR A 106 -5.20 4.33 20.84
N GLU A 107 -5.54 5.56 21.26
CA GLU A 107 -5.82 6.67 20.35
C GLU A 107 -4.64 6.95 19.42
N ASP A 108 -3.39 6.84 19.92
CA ASP A 108 -2.18 7.00 19.10
C ASP A 108 -2.10 5.96 17.98
N HIS A 109 -2.42 4.70 18.25
CA HIS A 109 -2.48 3.67 17.20
C HIS A 109 -3.47 4.05 16.10
N TRP A 110 -4.66 4.55 16.47
CA TRP A 110 -5.67 5.00 15.52
C TRP A 110 -5.19 6.18 14.69
N ARG A 111 -4.66 7.23 15.35
CA ARG A 111 -4.15 8.43 14.67
C ARG A 111 -3.04 8.06 13.70
N ARG A 112 -1.99 7.38 14.16
CA ARG A 112 -0.86 6.96 13.30
C ARG A 112 -1.30 6.18 12.07
N LEU A 113 -2.22 5.21 12.24
CA LEU A 113 -2.73 4.42 11.12
C LEU A 113 -3.56 5.24 10.13
N LEU A 114 -4.39 6.16 10.61
CA LEU A 114 -5.18 7.05 9.75
C LEU A 114 -4.28 8.08 9.05
N ASP A 115 -3.34 8.67 9.77
CA ASP A 115 -2.46 9.71 9.22
C ASP A 115 -1.56 9.12 8.12
N VAL A 116 -0.92 7.98 8.36
CA VAL A 116 -0.02 7.37 7.39
C VAL A 116 -0.76 6.69 6.25
N ASN A 117 -1.76 5.84 6.55
CA ASN A 117 -2.36 4.96 5.54
C ASN A 117 -3.50 5.60 4.74
N LEU A 118 -4.12 6.68 5.24
CA LEU A 118 -5.23 7.37 4.60
C LEU A 118 -4.86 8.80 4.26
N MET A 119 -4.49 9.62 5.26
CA MET A 119 -4.18 11.04 5.01
C MET A 119 -2.90 11.22 4.20
N GLY A 120 -1.85 10.41 4.42
CA GLY A 120 -0.65 10.43 3.59
C GLY A 120 -0.95 10.28 2.08
N PRO A 121 -1.64 9.21 1.64
CA PRO A 121 -2.13 9.13 0.27
C PRO A 121 -3.00 10.32 -0.18
N VAL A 122 -3.86 10.86 0.69
CA VAL A 122 -4.68 12.05 0.38
C VAL A 122 -3.80 13.27 0.12
N HIS A 123 -2.78 13.54 0.96
CA HIS A 123 -1.83 14.65 0.75
C HIS A 123 -1.09 14.51 -0.57
N VAL A 124 -0.60 13.29 -0.90
CA VAL A 124 0.03 13.00 -2.19
C VAL A 124 -0.94 13.26 -3.36
N LEU A 125 -2.18 12.75 -3.26
CA LEU A 125 -3.18 12.95 -4.30
C LEU A 125 -3.53 14.43 -4.48
N SER A 126 -3.69 15.18 -3.39
CA SER A 126 -4.00 16.61 -3.41
C SER A 126 -2.89 17.45 -4.06
N SER A 127 -1.63 17.03 -3.93
CA SER A 127 -0.48 17.76 -4.48
C SER A 127 -0.13 17.34 -5.92
N PHE A 128 -0.33 16.08 -6.29
CA PHE A 128 0.11 15.57 -7.59
C PHE A 128 -1.02 15.44 -8.63
N LEU A 129 -2.29 15.29 -8.23
CA LEU A 129 -3.39 15.17 -9.21
C LEU A 129 -3.74 16.45 -9.95
N PRO A 130 -3.78 17.66 -9.33
CA PRO A 130 -4.12 18.86 -10.05
C PRO A 130 -3.25 19.10 -11.29
N PRO A 131 -1.89 19.06 -11.20
CA PRO A 131 -1.03 19.19 -12.38
C PRO A 131 -1.21 18.07 -13.42
N MET A 132 -1.54 16.82 -12.98
CA MET A 132 -1.87 15.74 -13.92
C MET A 132 -3.15 16.03 -14.71
N ILE A 133 -4.16 16.61 -14.05
CA ILE A 133 -5.43 17.00 -14.66
C ILE A 133 -5.21 18.13 -15.67
N GLU A 134 -4.49 19.18 -15.28
CA GLU A 134 -4.18 20.35 -16.10
C GLU A 134 -3.37 19.98 -17.35
N ALA A 135 -2.44 19.07 -17.23
CA ALA A 135 -1.64 18.57 -18.35
C ALA A 135 -2.44 17.85 -19.43
N ARG A 136 -3.65 17.38 -19.15
CA ARG A 136 -4.59 16.69 -20.08
C ARG A 136 -3.99 15.50 -20.83
N ARG A 137 -2.87 14.94 -20.33
CA ARG A 137 -2.17 13.79 -20.95
C ARG A 137 -2.77 12.45 -20.53
N GLY A 138 -3.74 12.46 -19.61
CA GLY A 138 -4.21 11.28 -18.92
C GLY A 138 -3.18 10.82 -17.88
N GLY A 139 -3.28 9.57 -17.42
CA GLY A 139 -2.37 9.05 -16.42
C GLY A 139 -2.97 7.89 -15.63
N HIS A 140 -2.37 7.60 -14.48
CA HIS A 140 -2.88 6.56 -13.59
C HIS A 140 -2.51 6.78 -12.13
N VAL A 141 -3.42 6.46 -11.24
CA VAL A 141 -3.21 6.40 -9.79
C VAL A 141 -3.27 4.95 -9.34
N VAL A 142 -2.34 4.55 -8.49
CA VAL A 142 -2.33 3.24 -7.82
C VAL A 142 -2.34 3.48 -6.32
N ASN A 143 -3.37 3.04 -5.63
CA ASN A 143 -3.45 3.08 -4.17
C ASN A 143 -3.30 1.66 -3.63
N VAL A 144 -2.27 1.43 -2.81
CA VAL A 144 -2.06 0.13 -2.16
C VAL A 144 -2.79 0.09 -0.82
N ALA A 145 -3.93 -0.58 -0.83
CA ALA A 145 -4.71 -0.86 0.36
C ALA A 145 -4.24 -2.15 1.05
N SER A 146 -5.10 -3.14 1.17
CA SER A 146 -4.86 -4.44 1.79
C SER A 146 -6.06 -5.37 1.57
N ALA A 147 -5.92 -6.66 1.83
CA ALA A 147 -7.04 -7.55 2.09
C ALA A 147 -7.94 -7.02 3.21
N ALA A 148 -7.37 -6.29 4.18
CA ALA A 148 -8.10 -5.59 5.24
C ALA A 148 -8.98 -4.42 4.76
N ALA A 149 -8.92 -4.03 3.47
CA ALA A 149 -9.87 -3.13 2.84
C ALA A 149 -11.08 -3.87 2.20
N ILE A 150 -11.04 -5.19 2.24
CA ILE A 150 -12.10 -6.06 1.73
C ILE A 150 -12.76 -6.78 2.90
N PHE A 151 -11.94 -7.40 3.74
CA PHE A 151 -12.36 -8.22 4.87
C PHE A 151 -12.23 -7.43 6.18
N GLY A 152 -13.24 -7.49 7.04
CA GLY A 152 -13.12 -7.06 8.43
C GLY A 152 -12.33 -8.10 9.24
N LEU A 153 -11.00 -8.08 9.10
CA LEU A 153 -10.14 -9.03 9.77
C LEU A 153 -10.16 -8.79 11.29
N PRO A 154 -10.32 -9.84 12.13
CA PRO A 154 -10.18 -9.71 13.57
C PRO A 154 -8.84 -9.07 13.95
N TRP A 155 -8.83 -8.27 15.00
CA TRP A 155 -7.65 -7.56 15.52
C TRP A 155 -7.12 -6.42 14.63
N HIS A 156 -7.84 -6.08 13.56
CA HIS A 156 -7.39 -5.07 12.59
C HIS A 156 -8.28 -3.81 12.58
N ALA A 157 -9.01 -3.48 13.65
CA ALA A 157 -10.02 -2.43 13.60
C ALA A 157 -9.48 -1.10 13.05
N ALA A 158 -8.44 -0.53 13.65
CA ALA A 158 -7.84 0.73 13.21
C ALA A 158 -7.16 0.62 11.82
N TYR A 159 -6.44 -0.49 11.58
CA TYR A 159 -5.82 -0.76 10.28
C TYR A 159 -6.87 -0.90 9.18
N SER A 160 -7.93 -1.70 9.42
CA SER A 160 -9.02 -1.84 8.46
C SER A 160 -9.71 -0.50 8.21
N ALA A 161 -9.98 0.31 9.23
CA ALA A 161 -10.58 1.63 9.06
C ALA A 161 -9.76 2.49 8.08
N SER A 162 -8.43 2.54 8.26
CA SER A 162 -7.55 3.29 7.35
C SER A 162 -7.58 2.76 5.92
N LYS A 163 -7.57 1.43 5.74
CA LYS A 163 -7.55 0.80 4.41
C LYS A 163 -8.92 0.77 3.72
N PHE A 164 -10.02 0.68 4.45
CA PHE A 164 -11.37 0.92 3.92
C PHE A 164 -11.58 2.39 3.53
N GLY A 165 -11.05 3.35 4.32
CA GLY A 165 -11.04 4.76 3.96
C GLY A 165 -10.34 5.00 2.62
N LEU A 166 -9.14 4.46 2.43
CA LEU A 166 -8.40 4.55 1.17
C LEU A 166 -9.14 3.87 0.00
N ARG A 167 -9.85 2.77 0.26
CA ARG A 167 -10.73 2.15 -0.73
C ARG A 167 -11.87 3.10 -1.12
N GLY A 168 -12.53 3.76 -0.14
CA GLY A 168 -13.58 4.74 -0.40
C GLY A 168 -13.09 5.87 -1.30
N VAL A 169 -11.95 6.48 -0.96
CA VAL A 169 -11.29 7.50 -1.80
C VAL A 169 -11.05 6.98 -3.22
N SER A 170 -10.48 5.79 -3.34
CA SER A 170 -10.18 5.19 -4.66
C SER A 170 -11.42 4.90 -5.48
N GLU A 171 -12.52 4.47 -4.82
CA GLU A 171 -13.81 4.18 -5.48
C GLU A 171 -14.43 5.43 -6.08
N VAL A 172 -14.37 6.56 -5.38
CA VAL A 172 -14.86 7.86 -5.91
C VAL A 172 -13.97 8.35 -7.03
N LEU A 173 -12.65 8.40 -6.80
CA LEU A 173 -11.70 8.93 -7.78
C LEU A 173 -11.72 8.19 -9.12
N ARG A 174 -12.04 6.90 -9.16
CA ARG A 174 -12.13 6.17 -10.45
C ARG A 174 -13.22 6.70 -11.38
N PHE A 175 -14.24 7.34 -10.82
CA PHE A 175 -15.30 7.99 -11.59
C PHE A 175 -14.97 9.45 -11.91
N ASP A 176 -14.52 10.22 -10.92
CA ASP A 176 -14.20 11.64 -11.07
C ASP A 176 -13.07 11.89 -12.08
N LEU A 177 -12.05 11.04 -12.06
CA LEU A 177 -10.87 11.17 -12.91
C LEU A 177 -11.06 10.62 -14.33
N ARG A 178 -12.19 9.93 -14.60
CA ARG A 178 -12.45 9.32 -15.91
C ARG A 178 -12.48 10.33 -17.06
N ARG A 179 -13.09 11.50 -16.82
CA ARG A 179 -13.14 12.59 -17.81
C ARG A 179 -11.74 13.13 -18.16
N HIS A 180 -10.78 13.00 -17.26
CA HIS A 180 -9.39 13.41 -17.45
C HIS A 180 -8.50 12.30 -18.03
N ARG A 181 -9.06 11.12 -18.35
CA ARG A 181 -8.36 9.92 -18.83
C ARG A 181 -7.33 9.39 -17.83
N ILE A 182 -7.48 9.71 -16.54
CA ILE A 182 -6.67 9.20 -15.44
C ILE A 182 -7.38 7.99 -14.87
N GLY A 183 -6.72 6.82 -14.92
CA GLY A 183 -7.22 5.58 -14.34
C GLY A 183 -6.90 5.50 -12.86
N VAL A 184 -7.60 4.62 -12.15
CA VAL A 184 -7.34 4.32 -10.73
C VAL A 184 -7.27 2.81 -10.54
N SER A 185 -6.25 2.34 -9.84
CA SER A 185 -6.11 0.96 -9.37
C SER A 185 -6.12 0.94 -7.84
N LEU A 186 -6.92 0.06 -7.26
CA LEU A 186 -6.89 -0.30 -5.86
C LEU A 186 -6.23 -1.66 -5.73
N VAL A 187 -5.05 -1.69 -5.13
CA VAL A 187 -4.30 -2.91 -4.88
C VAL A 187 -4.68 -3.45 -3.50
N CYS A 188 -5.06 -4.72 -3.46
CA CYS A 188 -5.42 -5.40 -2.22
C CYS A 188 -4.48 -6.59 -2.00
N PRO A 189 -3.28 -6.36 -1.41
CA PRO A 189 -2.38 -7.44 -1.06
C PRO A 189 -2.97 -8.31 0.05
N GLY A 190 -2.73 -9.62 -0.05
CA GLY A 190 -2.78 -10.54 1.08
C GLY A 190 -1.51 -10.45 1.92
N ALA A 191 -1.06 -11.58 2.45
CA ALA A 191 0.25 -11.65 3.11
C ALA A 191 1.37 -11.42 2.08
N VAL A 192 2.30 -10.50 2.40
CA VAL A 192 3.52 -10.25 1.64
C VAL A 192 4.68 -10.26 2.61
N ALA A 193 5.73 -11.02 2.31
CA ALA A 193 6.94 -11.13 3.14
C ALA A 193 7.77 -9.84 3.03
N THR A 194 7.54 -8.89 3.92
CA THR A 194 8.16 -7.56 3.93
C THR A 194 8.62 -7.18 5.33
N PRO A 195 9.54 -6.22 5.47
CA PRO A 195 9.93 -5.66 6.76
C PRO A 195 8.73 -5.12 7.58
N LEU A 196 7.64 -4.73 6.92
CA LEU A 196 6.39 -4.33 7.58
C LEU A 196 5.84 -5.45 8.49
N VAL A 197 5.94 -6.71 8.06
CA VAL A 197 5.50 -7.86 8.85
C VAL A 197 6.52 -8.19 9.94
N GLU A 198 7.80 -8.03 9.66
CA GLU A 198 8.87 -8.22 10.65
C GLU A 198 8.81 -7.18 11.78
N GLY A 199 8.45 -5.94 11.46
CA GLY A 199 8.24 -4.83 12.40
C GLY A 199 6.83 -4.70 12.95
N LEU A 200 5.94 -5.69 12.74
CA LEU A 200 4.53 -5.60 13.12
C LEU A 200 4.35 -5.43 14.62
N GLU A 201 3.68 -4.37 15.01
CA GLU A 201 3.25 -4.14 16.39
C GLU A 201 1.91 -4.86 16.64
N VAL A 202 1.84 -5.65 17.73
CA VAL A 202 0.59 -6.25 18.21
C VAL A 202 0.29 -5.64 19.57
N ALA A 203 -0.67 -4.74 19.64
CA ALA A 203 -0.96 -3.96 20.83
C ALA A 203 -1.29 -4.85 22.04
N GLY A 204 -0.54 -4.64 23.13
CA GLY A 204 -0.71 -5.37 24.40
C GLY A 204 -0.30 -6.82 24.37
N VAL A 205 0.46 -7.27 23.37
CA VAL A 205 0.90 -8.68 23.25
C VAL A 205 2.40 -8.73 23.06
N ASP A 206 3.08 -9.56 23.86
CA ASP A 206 4.49 -9.87 23.63
C ASP A 206 4.65 -10.71 22.35
N ARG A 207 5.23 -10.09 21.34
CA ARG A 207 5.50 -10.73 20.05
C ARG A 207 6.51 -11.87 20.14
N ALA A 208 7.39 -11.88 21.17
CA ALA A 208 8.37 -12.95 21.39
C ALA A 208 7.72 -14.24 21.90
N ALA A 209 6.47 -14.18 22.38
CA ALA A 209 5.76 -15.34 22.87
C ALA A 209 5.63 -16.44 21.79
N PRO A 210 5.92 -17.72 22.12
CA PRO A 210 5.93 -18.82 21.16
C PRO A 210 4.59 -19.00 20.40
N SER A 211 3.47 -18.71 21.07
CA SER A 211 2.13 -18.79 20.48
C SER A 211 1.90 -17.73 19.39
N ILE A 212 2.42 -16.52 19.58
CA ILE A 212 2.34 -15.41 18.62
C ILE A 212 3.26 -15.67 17.44
N ARG A 213 4.51 -16.09 17.69
CA ARG A 213 5.44 -16.50 16.62
C ARG A 213 4.85 -17.59 15.72
N LYS A 214 4.10 -18.54 16.29
CA LYS A 214 3.44 -19.59 15.50
C LYS A 214 2.38 -19.01 14.57
N VAL A 215 1.58 -18.03 15.04
CA VAL A 215 0.59 -17.33 14.20
C VAL A 215 1.28 -16.56 13.09
N GLU A 216 2.35 -15.83 13.41
CA GLU A 216 3.15 -15.09 12.44
C GLU A 216 3.76 -16.01 11.38
N GLN A 217 4.36 -17.13 11.78
CA GLN A 217 4.90 -18.12 10.86
C GLN A 217 3.82 -18.72 9.95
N GLN A 218 2.64 -18.98 10.49
CA GLN A 218 1.51 -19.47 9.70
C GLN A 218 1.04 -18.43 8.67
N PHE A 219 1.01 -17.15 9.05
CA PHE A 219 0.72 -16.05 8.14
C PHE A 219 1.77 -15.94 7.02
N LEU A 220 3.05 -16.03 7.36
CA LEU A 220 4.16 -15.95 6.41
C LEU A 220 4.25 -17.14 5.47
N ARG A 221 3.78 -18.33 5.85
CA ARG A 221 3.77 -19.51 4.96
C ARG A 221 2.98 -19.30 3.67
N HIS A 222 1.97 -18.43 3.70
CA HIS A 222 1.13 -18.11 2.55
C HIS A 222 1.48 -16.76 1.93
N ALA A 223 2.52 -16.10 2.45
CA ALA A 223 2.95 -14.81 1.95
C ALA A 223 3.60 -14.94 0.56
N VAL A 224 3.23 -14.04 -0.32
CA VAL A 224 3.96 -13.84 -1.58
C VAL A 224 5.18 -12.97 -1.34
N THR A 225 6.16 -13.04 -2.24
CA THR A 225 7.32 -12.13 -2.14
C THR A 225 6.96 -10.70 -2.60
N PRO A 226 7.73 -9.68 -2.19
CA PRO A 226 7.57 -8.31 -2.67
C PRO A 226 7.59 -8.20 -4.20
N GLU A 227 8.42 -9.01 -4.87
CA GLU A 227 8.55 -9.03 -6.33
C GLU A 227 7.25 -9.53 -7.00
N VAL A 228 6.63 -10.58 -6.47
CA VAL A 228 5.34 -11.11 -6.97
C VAL A 228 4.25 -10.05 -6.80
N ALA A 229 4.24 -9.35 -5.66
CA ALA A 229 3.31 -8.25 -5.43
C ALA A 229 3.54 -7.10 -6.42
N ALA A 230 4.79 -6.69 -6.62
CA ALA A 230 5.19 -5.64 -7.56
C ALA A 230 4.78 -5.96 -9.01
N GLU A 231 5.05 -7.19 -9.46
CA GLU A 231 4.63 -7.65 -10.79
C GLU A 231 3.09 -7.62 -10.96
N ALA A 232 2.33 -7.95 -9.90
CA ALA A 232 0.88 -7.83 -9.93
C ALA A 232 0.43 -6.36 -10.00
N ILE A 233 1.07 -5.46 -9.27
CA ILE A 233 0.82 -4.02 -9.27
C ILE A 233 1.06 -3.45 -10.67
N VAL A 234 2.24 -3.64 -11.25
CA VAL A 234 2.61 -3.08 -12.55
C VAL A 234 1.76 -3.68 -13.67
N ARG A 235 1.46 -4.97 -13.61
CA ARG A 235 0.53 -5.62 -14.55
C ARG A 235 -0.90 -5.04 -14.44
N GLY A 236 -1.38 -4.76 -13.22
CA GLY A 236 -2.66 -4.12 -12.96
C GLY A 236 -2.70 -2.70 -13.53
N LEU A 237 -1.67 -1.90 -13.24
CA LEU A 237 -1.43 -0.56 -13.77
C LEU A 237 -1.47 -0.54 -15.31
N ARG A 238 -0.66 -1.38 -15.98
CA ARG A 238 -0.60 -1.46 -17.46
C ARG A 238 -1.95 -1.83 -18.08
N ARG A 239 -2.72 -2.70 -17.42
CA ARG A 239 -4.06 -3.12 -17.86
C ARG A 239 -5.18 -2.19 -17.40
N ARG A 240 -4.87 -1.11 -16.68
CA ARG A 240 -5.81 -0.15 -16.10
C ARG A 240 -6.93 -0.82 -15.29
N ARG A 241 -6.59 -1.90 -14.55
CA ARG A 241 -7.56 -2.62 -13.72
C ARG A 241 -7.81 -1.86 -12.43
N TYR A 242 -9.08 -1.71 -12.05
CA TYR A 242 -9.42 -1.14 -10.75
C TYR A 242 -9.00 -2.05 -9.61
N TRP A 243 -9.51 -3.27 -9.57
CA TRP A 243 -9.11 -4.26 -8.57
C TRP A 243 -7.84 -4.99 -8.98
N VAL A 244 -6.82 -4.93 -8.12
CA VAL A 244 -5.55 -5.65 -8.29
C VAL A 244 -5.30 -6.49 -7.05
N TYR A 245 -5.19 -7.80 -7.21
CA TYR A 245 -4.89 -8.74 -6.15
C TYR A 245 -3.50 -9.32 -6.35
N THR A 246 -2.73 -9.49 -5.27
CA THR A 246 -1.39 -10.07 -5.32
C THR A 246 -1.42 -11.60 -5.30
N SER A 247 -2.55 -12.19 -4.88
CA SER A 247 -2.75 -13.64 -4.77
C SER A 247 -4.16 -14.05 -5.17
N ARG A 248 -4.33 -15.33 -5.52
CA ARG A 248 -5.63 -15.86 -5.99
C ARG A 248 -6.65 -16.02 -4.87
N ASP A 249 -6.19 -16.36 -3.67
CA ASP A 249 -7.02 -16.56 -2.46
C ASP A 249 -7.76 -15.26 -2.08
N ILE A 250 -7.10 -14.11 -2.11
CA ILE A 250 -7.74 -12.82 -1.84
C ILE A 250 -8.81 -12.50 -2.88
N ARG A 251 -8.54 -12.78 -4.16
CA ARG A 251 -9.53 -12.59 -5.22
C ARG A 251 -10.75 -13.49 -5.03
N LEU A 252 -10.52 -14.77 -4.75
CA LEU A 252 -11.60 -15.74 -4.53
C LEU A 252 -12.37 -15.40 -3.24
N GLY A 253 -11.66 -15.04 -2.17
CA GLY A 253 -12.28 -14.61 -0.92
C GLY A 253 -13.18 -13.38 -1.10
N HIS A 254 -12.75 -12.38 -1.90
CA HIS A 254 -13.56 -11.21 -2.21
C HIS A 254 -14.87 -11.57 -2.93
N LEU A 255 -14.81 -12.51 -3.87
CA LEU A 255 -16.00 -13.00 -4.55
C LEU A 255 -16.88 -13.81 -3.58
N ALA A 256 -16.28 -14.69 -2.78
CA ALA A 256 -16.98 -15.52 -1.83
C ALA A 256 -17.69 -14.72 -0.74
N GLN A 257 -17.06 -13.67 -0.21
CA GLN A 257 -17.69 -12.78 0.78
C GLN A 257 -19.01 -12.19 0.28
N ARG A 258 -19.07 -11.85 -1.00
CA ARG A 258 -20.28 -11.26 -1.60
C ARG A 258 -21.43 -12.27 -1.73
N TRP A 259 -21.10 -13.53 -2.08
CA TRP A 259 -22.10 -14.55 -2.37
C TRP A 259 -22.41 -15.47 -1.19
N PHE A 260 -21.46 -15.59 -0.23
CA PHE A 260 -21.55 -16.49 0.91
C PHE A 260 -21.24 -15.76 2.23
N PRO A 261 -22.06 -14.77 2.65
CA PRO A 261 -21.76 -13.96 3.84
C PRO A 261 -21.73 -14.78 5.14
N TRP A 262 -22.50 -15.86 5.24
CA TRP A 262 -22.45 -16.78 6.38
C TRP A 262 -21.12 -17.54 6.48
N GLY A 263 -20.58 -17.98 5.36
CA GLY A 263 -19.26 -18.64 5.31
C GLY A 263 -18.12 -17.70 5.66
N TYR A 264 -18.20 -16.45 5.19
CA TYR A 264 -17.29 -15.40 5.60
C TYR A 264 -17.35 -15.15 7.13
N SER A 265 -18.55 -15.04 7.70
CA SER A 265 -18.73 -14.85 9.14
C SER A 265 -18.16 -16.03 9.95
N LEU A 266 -18.32 -17.25 9.47
CA LEU A 266 -17.73 -18.43 10.11
C LEU A 266 -16.19 -18.38 10.06
N ALA A 267 -15.62 -18.07 8.90
CA ALA A 267 -14.16 -17.95 8.74
C ALA A 267 -13.58 -16.87 9.68
N MET A 268 -14.21 -15.70 9.78
CA MET A 268 -13.76 -14.62 10.69
C MET A 268 -13.88 -15.02 12.16
N ARG A 269 -14.93 -15.76 12.55
CA ARG A 269 -15.04 -16.30 13.92
C ARG A 269 -13.93 -17.31 14.25
N LEU A 270 -13.62 -18.21 13.33
CA LEU A 270 -12.55 -19.18 13.50
C LEU A 270 -11.17 -18.49 13.62
N LEU A 271 -10.90 -17.50 12.75
CA LEU A 271 -9.68 -16.69 12.81
C LEU A 271 -9.59 -15.94 14.14
N ASN A 272 -10.69 -15.31 14.59
CA ASN A 272 -10.71 -14.61 15.87
C ASN A 272 -10.41 -15.55 17.06
N ARG A 273 -11.02 -16.76 17.08
CA ARG A 273 -10.72 -17.77 18.11
C ARG A 273 -9.25 -18.17 18.11
N GLN A 274 -8.63 -18.32 16.94
CA GLN A 274 -7.21 -18.66 16.82
C GLN A 274 -6.32 -17.56 17.38
N LEU A 275 -6.57 -16.30 17.03
CA LEU A 275 -5.81 -15.14 17.51
C LEU A 275 -5.97 -14.96 19.04
N THR A 276 -7.20 -14.99 19.53
CA THR A 276 -7.51 -14.85 20.96
C THR A 276 -6.88 -16.01 21.77
N GLY A 277 -6.96 -17.25 21.24
CA GLY A 277 -6.32 -18.40 21.89
C GLY A 277 -4.79 -18.32 21.92
N ALA A 278 -4.17 -17.73 20.90
CA ALA A 278 -2.72 -17.50 20.88
C ALA A 278 -2.31 -16.41 21.89
N ALA A 279 -3.09 -15.32 22.00
CA ALA A 279 -2.85 -14.25 22.97
C ALA A 279 -3.04 -14.73 24.41
N ALA A 280 -4.07 -15.51 24.68
CA ALA A 280 -4.29 -16.09 26.03
C ALA A 280 -3.10 -16.96 26.46
N LYS A 281 -2.51 -17.74 25.55
CA LYS A 281 -1.29 -18.53 25.81
C LYS A 281 -0.04 -17.66 26.01
N ALA A 282 -0.05 -16.43 25.53
CA ALA A 282 0.99 -15.43 25.75
C ALA A 282 0.76 -14.61 27.04
N GLY A 283 -0.21 -14.99 27.89
CA GLY A 283 -0.49 -14.31 29.16
C GLY A 283 -1.39 -13.08 29.03
N VAL A 284 -1.96 -12.83 27.87
CA VAL A 284 -2.90 -11.71 27.63
C VAL A 284 -4.32 -12.21 27.96
N ARG A 285 -4.92 -11.65 29.00
CA ARG A 285 -6.33 -11.89 29.39
C ARG A 285 -7.26 -10.90 28.76
#